data_5e0f8faa62414b471282127831e8eaf9
#
_entry.id   5e0f8faa62414b471282127831e8eaf9
#
_cell.length_a   1.000
_cell.length_b   1.000
_cell.length_c   1.000
_cell.angle_alpha   90.00
_cell.angle_beta   90.00
_cell.angle_gamma   90.00
#
_symmetry.space_group_name_H-M   'P 1'
#
loop_
_entity.id
_entity.type
_entity.pdbx_description
1 polymer ?
#
loop_
_entity_poly.entity_id
_entity_poly.type
_entity_poly.pdbx_seq_one_letter_code
_entity_poly.pdbx_strand_id
1 'polypeptide(L)'
;RWDGSVASLACQSRRPHSHPNQHTEAELKLIRDMRRRNSELGMIELWHRLRRGYTRCPESLFRIMRKMGMFPPEKPEKTYKPKPYEQMTHPGERVQVDVKVVPRACIADPELRLFQYTTIDEFTRLRFLEAYPEQSTYSSADFLKRLVKWYARRGIKAECVQTDNGFEFTNRFSGSKRNLPTLFEKKAAELNIRHKLNRPYTPRHNGKV
;
A
#
# COMPACT_ATOMS: atom_id res chain seq x y z
N ARG A 1 4.45 -61.23 7.41
CA ARG A 1 4.95 -62.43 6.76
C ARG A 1 5.00 -62.19 5.26
N TRP A 2 6.09 -62.65 4.63
CA TRP A 2 6.19 -62.57 3.15
C TRP A 2 5.30 -63.64 2.55
N ASP A 3 4.48 -63.25 1.63
CA ASP A 3 3.53 -64.14 0.89
C ASP A 3 4.05 -64.55 -0.49
N GLY A 4 5.33 -64.26 -0.80
CA GLY A 4 5.95 -64.59 -2.09
C GLY A 4 5.70 -63.55 -3.20
N SER A 5 4.95 -62.50 -2.93
CA SER A 5 4.66 -61.44 -3.91
C SER A 5 5.55 -60.20 -3.74
N VAL A 6 5.88 -59.52 -4.84
CA VAL A 6 6.62 -58.25 -4.80
C VAL A 6 5.82 -57.16 -4.06
N ALA A 7 4.50 -57.25 -4.09
CA ALA A 7 3.62 -56.30 -3.41
C ALA A 7 3.76 -56.37 -1.88
N SER A 8 4.09 -57.55 -1.33
CA SER A 8 4.32 -57.72 0.11
C SER A 8 5.63 -57.06 0.61
N LEU A 9 6.53 -56.70 -0.30
CA LEU A 9 7.77 -55.98 0.00
C LEU A 9 7.55 -54.46 0.02
N ALA A 10 6.38 -53.97 -0.39
CA ALA A 10 6.07 -52.55 -0.34
C ALA A 10 6.07 -52.05 1.12
N CYS A 11 6.75 -50.94 1.38
CA CYS A 11 6.75 -50.32 2.69
C CYS A 11 5.34 -49.95 3.15
N GLN A 12 4.84 -50.63 4.16
CA GLN A 12 3.57 -50.26 4.77
C GLN A 12 3.71 -48.96 5.55
N SER A 13 2.67 -48.13 5.55
CA SER A 13 2.65 -46.89 6.30
C SER A 13 2.82 -47.19 7.79
N ARG A 14 3.84 -46.57 8.40
CA ARG A 14 4.07 -46.62 9.86
C ARG A 14 3.18 -45.63 10.62
N ARG A 15 2.25 -44.99 9.93
CA ARG A 15 1.36 -43.99 10.53
C ARG A 15 0.41 -44.68 11.51
N PRO A 16 0.25 -44.19 12.75
CA PRO A 16 -0.69 -44.76 13.69
C PRO A 16 -2.12 -44.66 13.14
N HIS A 17 -2.90 -45.72 13.31
CA HIS A 17 -4.30 -45.79 12.86
C HIS A 17 -5.21 -44.83 13.64
N SER A 18 -4.89 -44.54 14.90
CA SER A 18 -5.59 -43.59 15.75
C SER A 18 -4.60 -42.71 16.49
N HIS A 19 -5.01 -41.50 16.82
CA HIS A 19 -4.22 -40.56 17.60
C HIS A 19 -5.09 -40.02 18.75
N PRO A 20 -4.62 -40.03 20.03
CA PRO A 20 -5.43 -39.62 21.18
C PRO A 20 -5.97 -38.20 21.06
N ASN A 21 -5.28 -37.32 20.35
CA ASN A 21 -5.70 -35.94 20.12
C ASN A 21 -6.47 -35.73 18.79
N GLN A 22 -6.94 -36.82 18.15
CA GLN A 22 -7.75 -36.72 16.94
C GLN A 22 -9.12 -36.12 17.29
N HIS A 23 -9.66 -35.28 16.40
CA HIS A 23 -11.01 -34.78 16.57
C HIS A 23 -12.02 -35.91 16.47
N THR A 24 -13.01 -35.88 17.36
CA THR A 24 -14.14 -36.80 17.34
C THR A 24 -15.12 -36.43 16.23
N GLU A 25 -15.93 -37.39 15.77
CA GLU A 25 -16.99 -37.12 14.77
C GLU A 25 -17.99 -36.09 15.28
N ALA A 26 -18.29 -36.07 16.59
CA ALA A 26 -19.16 -35.07 17.20
C ALA A 26 -18.56 -33.65 17.09
N GLU A 27 -17.28 -33.50 17.37
CA GLU A 27 -16.58 -32.21 17.18
C GLU A 27 -16.55 -31.77 15.72
N LEU A 28 -16.30 -32.71 14.80
CA LEU A 28 -16.28 -32.41 13.36
C LEU A 28 -17.68 -31.99 12.85
N LYS A 29 -18.73 -32.65 13.32
CA LYS A 29 -20.11 -32.26 13.02
C LYS A 29 -20.44 -30.88 13.56
N LEU A 30 -20.09 -30.62 14.81
CA LEU A 30 -20.29 -29.31 15.45
C LEU A 30 -19.63 -28.17 14.67
N ILE A 31 -18.37 -28.39 14.24
CA ILE A 31 -17.61 -27.40 13.43
C ILE A 31 -18.31 -27.16 12.08
N ARG A 32 -18.68 -28.24 11.37
CA ARG A 32 -19.38 -28.15 10.08
C ARG A 32 -20.71 -27.40 10.19
N ASP A 33 -21.52 -27.73 11.17
CA ASP A 33 -22.83 -27.11 11.38
C ASP A 33 -22.70 -25.65 11.75
N MET A 34 -21.76 -25.30 12.63
CA MET A 34 -21.52 -23.92 13.01
C MET A 34 -21.02 -23.09 11.83
N ARG A 35 -20.10 -23.61 11.04
CA ARG A 35 -19.57 -22.91 9.83
C ARG A 35 -20.65 -22.71 8.78
N ARG A 36 -21.50 -23.71 8.55
CA ARG A 36 -22.63 -23.63 7.61
C ARG A 36 -23.62 -22.53 7.99
N ARG A 37 -23.94 -22.41 9.28
CA ARG A 37 -24.87 -21.38 9.79
C ARG A 37 -24.25 -19.98 9.81
N ASN A 38 -22.94 -19.86 9.84
CA ASN A 38 -22.21 -18.62 10.04
C ASN A 38 -21.00 -18.56 9.07
N SER A 39 -21.27 -18.48 7.78
CA SER A 39 -20.24 -18.49 6.72
C SER A 39 -19.28 -17.31 6.80
N GLU A 40 -19.77 -16.16 7.27
CA GLU A 40 -19.02 -14.89 7.27
C GLU A 40 -18.15 -14.68 8.51
N LEU A 41 -18.30 -15.52 9.53
CA LEU A 41 -17.54 -15.34 10.76
C LEU A 41 -16.06 -15.63 10.57
N GLY A 42 -15.23 -14.77 11.16
CA GLY A 42 -13.81 -15.02 11.32
C GLY A 42 -13.53 -16.24 12.22
N MET A 43 -12.37 -16.87 12.07
CA MET A 43 -12.01 -18.11 12.76
C MET A 43 -12.04 -17.96 14.29
N ILE A 44 -11.57 -16.85 14.85
CA ILE A 44 -11.55 -16.61 16.31
C ILE A 44 -12.96 -16.44 16.86
N GLU A 45 -13.82 -15.72 16.17
CA GLU A 45 -15.22 -15.57 16.60
C GLU A 45 -15.98 -16.90 16.53
N LEU A 46 -15.73 -17.67 15.46
CA LEU A 46 -16.28 -19.02 15.33
C LEU A 46 -15.84 -19.92 16.49
N TRP A 47 -14.57 -19.85 16.87
CA TRP A 47 -14.04 -20.58 18.02
C TRP A 47 -14.74 -20.17 19.34
N HIS A 48 -14.92 -18.88 19.57
CA HIS A 48 -15.64 -18.40 20.76
C HIS A 48 -17.08 -18.92 20.82
N ARG A 49 -17.78 -18.99 19.70
CA ARG A 49 -19.15 -19.55 19.65
C ARG A 49 -19.17 -21.07 19.85
N LEU A 50 -18.11 -21.75 19.43
CA LEU A 50 -17.97 -23.21 19.62
C LEU A 50 -17.63 -23.62 21.03
N ARG A 51 -17.12 -22.74 21.91
CA ARG A 51 -16.59 -23.07 23.25
C ARG A 51 -17.54 -23.85 24.16
N ARG A 52 -18.85 -23.80 23.95
CA ARG A 52 -19.83 -24.58 24.73
C ARG A 52 -19.76 -26.09 24.48
N GLY A 53 -19.20 -26.52 23.37
CA GLY A 53 -19.09 -27.94 23.00
C GLY A 53 -17.75 -28.32 22.35
N TYR A 54 -16.83 -27.36 22.24
CA TYR A 54 -15.49 -27.54 21.66
C TYR A 54 -14.44 -26.96 22.62
N THR A 55 -13.65 -27.84 23.23
CA THR A 55 -12.72 -27.48 24.31
C THR A 55 -11.27 -27.25 23.84
N ARG A 56 -10.99 -27.53 22.56
CA ARG A 56 -9.64 -27.41 22.01
C ARG A 56 -9.27 -25.97 21.71
N CYS A 57 -7.96 -25.71 21.59
CA CYS A 57 -7.43 -24.37 21.27
C CYS A 57 -7.78 -23.89 19.84
N PRO A 58 -7.71 -22.58 19.59
CA PRO A 58 -8.00 -22.01 18.27
C PRO A 58 -7.14 -22.59 17.14
N GLU A 59 -5.87 -22.89 17.39
CA GLU A 59 -4.96 -23.47 16.39
C GLU A 59 -5.41 -24.87 15.98
N SER A 60 -5.97 -25.65 16.90
CA SER A 60 -6.52 -26.96 16.60
C SER A 60 -7.74 -26.84 15.69
N LEU A 61 -8.63 -25.86 15.97
CA LEU A 61 -9.75 -25.54 15.10
C LEU A 61 -9.28 -25.12 13.71
N PHE A 62 -8.30 -24.22 13.63
CA PHE A 62 -7.75 -23.77 12.35
C PHE A 62 -7.23 -24.92 11.49
N ARG A 63 -6.42 -25.81 12.10
CA ARG A 63 -5.85 -26.96 11.38
C ARG A 63 -6.93 -27.90 10.84
N ILE A 64 -7.97 -28.18 11.62
CA ILE A 64 -9.05 -29.07 11.16
C ILE A 64 -9.92 -28.40 10.10
N MET A 65 -10.25 -27.11 10.26
CA MET A 65 -11.01 -26.36 9.25
C MET A 65 -10.23 -26.27 7.92
N ARG A 66 -8.90 -26.08 7.97
CA ARG A 66 -8.05 -26.12 6.77
C ARG A 66 -8.07 -27.49 6.10
N LYS A 67 -7.95 -28.58 6.89
CA LYS A 67 -8.03 -29.95 6.39
C LYS A 67 -9.39 -30.26 5.74
N MET A 68 -10.46 -29.66 6.25
CA MET A 68 -11.83 -29.81 5.72
C MET A 68 -12.13 -28.87 4.54
N GLY A 69 -11.15 -28.08 4.07
CA GLY A 69 -11.33 -27.16 2.95
C GLY A 69 -12.28 -25.99 3.23
N MET A 70 -12.45 -25.61 4.49
CA MET A 70 -13.40 -24.56 4.89
C MET A 70 -12.89 -23.12 4.70
N PHE A 71 -11.65 -22.96 4.25
CA PHE A 71 -11.09 -21.68 3.85
C PHE A 71 -11.10 -21.55 2.33
N PRO A 72 -11.31 -20.33 1.81
CA PRO A 72 -11.18 -20.13 0.37
C PRO A 72 -9.73 -20.48 -0.06
N PRO A 73 -9.55 -20.95 -1.30
CA PRO A 73 -8.22 -21.22 -1.82
C PRO A 73 -7.37 -19.96 -1.71
N GLU A 74 -6.12 -20.12 -1.28
CA GLU A 74 -5.17 -19.02 -1.24
C GLU A 74 -5.11 -18.38 -2.63
N LYS A 75 -5.37 -17.09 -2.69
CA LYS A 75 -5.20 -16.37 -3.97
C LYS A 75 -3.73 -16.51 -4.35
N PRO A 76 -3.44 -16.90 -5.60
CA PRO A 76 -2.06 -16.98 -6.05
C PRO A 76 -1.37 -15.64 -5.77
N GLU A 77 -0.23 -15.69 -5.11
CA GLU A 77 0.58 -14.49 -4.90
C GLU A 77 0.84 -13.85 -6.25
N LYS A 78 0.38 -12.62 -6.39
CA LYS A 78 0.71 -11.83 -7.57
C LYS A 78 2.23 -11.65 -7.55
N THR A 79 2.94 -12.40 -8.36
CA THR A 79 4.38 -12.21 -8.54
C THR A 79 4.61 -10.80 -9.08
N TYR A 80 4.94 -9.87 -8.18
CA TYR A 80 5.30 -8.52 -8.56
C TYR A 80 6.62 -8.59 -9.34
N LYS A 81 6.54 -8.34 -10.64
CA LYS A 81 7.73 -8.09 -11.45
C LYS A 81 8.02 -6.59 -11.37
N PRO A 82 9.07 -6.16 -10.65
CA PRO A 82 9.42 -4.76 -10.58
C PRO A 82 9.79 -4.28 -11.99
N LYS A 83 9.14 -3.20 -12.44
CA LYS A 83 9.59 -2.52 -13.65
C LYS A 83 10.95 -1.88 -13.35
N PRO A 84 11.93 -1.97 -14.26
CA PRO A 84 13.19 -1.28 -14.09
C PRO A 84 12.93 0.22 -13.90
N TYR A 85 13.76 0.83 -13.05
CA TYR A 85 13.68 2.26 -12.81
C TYR A 85 14.11 3.01 -14.08
N GLU A 86 13.26 3.91 -14.53
CA GLU A 86 13.51 4.78 -15.66
C GLU A 86 14.48 5.90 -15.21
N GLN A 87 15.72 5.85 -15.63
CA GLN A 87 16.69 6.92 -15.35
C GLN A 87 16.39 8.15 -16.22
N MET A 88 16.49 9.34 -15.60
CA MET A 88 16.41 10.59 -16.31
C MET A 88 17.71 10.86 -17.05
N THR A 89 17.63 11.50 -18.21
CA THR A 89 18.73 11.72 -19.12
C THR A 89 19.32 13.13 -19.04
N HIS A 90 18.54 14.11 -18.57
CA HIS A 90 18.96 15.51 -18.48
C HIS A 90 18.29 16.25 -17.30
N PRO A 91 18.85 17.40 -16.88
CA PRO A 91 18.27 18.23 -15.84
C PRO A 91 16.86 18.72 -16.18
N GLY A 92 15.94 18.66 -15.23
CA GLY A 92 14.56 19.17 -15.39
C GLY A 92 13.61 18.21 -16.13
N GLU A 93 14.07 17.09 -16.66
CA GLU A 93 13.24 16.09 -17.33
C GLU A 93 12.09 15.61 -16.41
N ARG A 94 12.41 15.35 -15.13
CA ARG A 94 11.43 15.03 -14.10
C ARG A 94 11.84 15.56 -12.73
N VAL A 95 10.96 16.37 -12.17
CA VAL A 95 11.11 17.00 -10.86
C VAL A 95 10.06 16.44 -9.91
N GLN A 96 10.47 15.86 -8.80
CA GLN A 96 9.54 15.42 -7.75
C GLN A 96 9.23 16.57 -6.81
N VAL A 97 7.96 16.69 -6.41
CA VAL A 97 7.48 17.69 -5.45
C VAL A 97 6.75 16.98 -4.32
N ASP A 98 7.04 17.40 -3.11
CA ASP A 98 6.41 16.93 -1.89
C ASP A 98 6.16 18.07 -0.92
N VAL A 99 5.15 17.91 -0.05
CA VAL A 99 4.80 18.88 0.98
C VAL A 99 4.80 18.20 2.34
N LYS A 100 5.46 18.81 3.30
CA LYS A 100 5.45 18.34 4.69
C LYS A 100 5.22 19.48 5.67
N VAL A 101 4.62 19.17 6.79
CA VAL A 101 4.50 20.10 7.91
C VAL A 101 5.89 20.32 8.52
N VAL A 102 6.28 21.57 8.71
CA VAL A 102 7.51 21.90 9.44
C VAL A 102 7.32 21.55 10.91
N PRO A 103 8.23 20.76 11.53
CA PRO A 103 8.13 20.45 12.95
C PRO A 103 8.13 21.72 13.81
N ARG A 104 7.27 21.78 14.82
CA ARG A 104 7.16 22.95 15.70
C ARG A 104 8.49 23.34 16.35
N ALA A 105 9.33 22.37 16.68
CA ALA A 105 10.66 22.61 17.23
C ALA A 105 11.61 23.40 16.31
N CYS A 106 11.29 23.49 15.01
CA CYS A 106 12.06 24.25 14.02
C CYS A 106 11.50 25.66 13.77
N ILE A 107 10.44 26.08 14.49
CA ILE A 107 9.74 27.35 14.30
C ILE A 107 9.85 28.13 15.59
N ALA A 108 10.38 29.38 15.50
CA ALA A 108 10.57 30.23 16.68
C ALA A 108 9.24 30.73 17.28
N ASP A 109 8.22 30.95 16.43
CA ASP A 109 6.89 31.37 16.86
C ASP A 109 5.99 30.14 17.05
N PRO A 110 5.52 29.81 18.26
CA PRO A 110 4.71 28.67 18.57
C PRO A 110 3.31 28.71 17.91
N GLU A 111 2.80 29.88 17.56
CA GLU A 111 1.49 30.04 16.92
C GLU A 111 1.56 29.82 15.41
N LEU A 112 2.74 29.91 14.82
CA LEU A 112 2.94 29.76 13.39
C LEU A 112 2.96 28.29 13.00
N ARG A 113 2.18 27.95 11.97
CA ARG A 113 2.23 26.63 11.30
C ARG A 113 2.74 26.82 9.89
N LEU A 114 3.80 26.11 9.55
CA LEU A 114 4.44 26.19 8.24
C LEU A 114 4.41 24.84 7.52
N PHE A 115 4.23 24.92 6.21
CA PHE A 115 4.27 23.80 5.28
C PHE A 115 5.47 23.99 4.35
N GLN A 116 6.39 23.06 4.38
CA GLN A 116 7.55 23.07 3.52
C GLN A 116 7.23 22.36 2.21
N TYR A 117 7.25 23.10 1.13
CA TYR A 117 7.24 22.58 -0.22
C TYR A 117 8.67 22.29 -0.64
N THR A 118 8.96 21.08 -1.06
CA THR A 118 10.29 20.64 -1.46
C THR A 118 10.23 20.04 -2.85
N THR A 119 11.20 20.39 -3.68
CA THR A 119 11.43 19.71 -4.95
C THR A 119 12.79 19.07 -5.00
N ILE A 120 12.91 18.04 -5.80
CA ILE A 120 14.18 17.46 -6.20
C ILE A 120 14.15 17.12 -7.68
N ASP A 121 15.14 17.60 -8.43
CA ASP A 121 15.37 17.14 -9.80
C ASP A 121 15.96 15.72 -9.79
N GLU A 122 15.35 14.81 -10.52
CA GLU A 122 15.75 13.40 -10.47
C GLU A 122 17.12 13.14 -11.10
N PHE A 123 17.54 13.96 -12.03
CA PHE A 123 18.84 13.83 -12.70
C PHE A 123 19.99 14.44 -11.87
N THR A 124 19.89 15.72 -11.53
CA THR A 124 20.97 16.46 -10.84
C THR A 124 20.95 16.33 -9.34
N ARG A 125 19.81 15.91 -8.74
CA ARG A 125 19.53 15.95 -7.30
C ARG A 125 19.45 17.35 -6.72
N LEU A 126 19.37 18.36 -7.56
CA LEU A 126 19.24 19.74 -7.15
C LEU A 126 17.91 19.95 -6.45
N ARG A 127 17.95 20.55 -5.26
CA ARG A 127 16.78 20.83 -4.43
C ARG A 127 16.41 22.29 -4.47
N PHE A 128 15.09 22.55 -4.49
CA PHE A 128 14.52 23.86 -4.18
C PHE A 128 13.45 23.65 -3.12
N LEU A 129 13.41 24.53 -2.12
CA LEU A 129 12.44 24.44 -1.04
C LEU A 129 12.01 25.84 -0.59
N GLU A 130 10.75 25.96 -0.21
CA GLU A 130 10.17 27.15 0.39
C GLU A 130 9.12 26.75 1.44
N ALA A 131 8.89 27.63 2.41
CA ALA A 131 7.88 27.45 3.44
C ALA A 131 6.70 28.39 3.22
N TYR A 132 5.50 27.85 3.40
CA TYR A 132 4.23 28.60 3.26
C TYR A 132 3.40 28.45 4.54
N PRO A 133 2.57 29.44 4.87
CA PRO A 133 1.70 29.36 6.06
C PRO A 133 0.51 28.41 5.85
N GLU A 134 0.22 28.01 4.61
CA GLU A 134 -0.89 27.12 4.29
C GLU A 134 -0.51 26.04 3.28
N GLN A 135 -1.17 24.89 3.38
CA GLN A 135 -1.14 23.84 2.37
C GLN A 135 -2.37 24.01 1.48
N SER A 136 -2.20 24.68 0.36
CA SER A 136 -3.28 25.01 -0.55
C SER A 136 -2.86 24.93 -2.01
N THR A 137 -3.85 24.90 -2.92
CA THR A 137 -3.57 24.96 -4.36
C THR A 137 -2.99 26.32 -4.80
N TYR A 138 -3.20 27.39 -4.01
CA TYR A 138 -2.57 28.70 -4.23
C TYR A 138 -1.08 28.66 -3.92
N SER A 139 -0.73 28.13 -2.74
CA SER A 139 0.66 27.97 -2.32
C SER A 139 1.45 27.07 -3.27
N SER A 140 0.86 25.94 -3.71
CA SER A 140 1.50 25.02 -4.66
C SER A 140 1.69 25.65 -6.05
N ALA A 141 0.73 26.45 -6.54
CA ALA A 141 0.84 27.14 -7.82
C ALA A 141 1.90 28.28 -7.76
N ASP A 142 1.98 29.03 -6.66
CA ASP A 142 3.04 30.04 -6.46
C ASP A 142 4.42 29.38 -6.36
N PHE A 143 4.50 28.30 -5.58
CA PHE A 143 5.72 27.52 -5.45
C PHE A 143 6.23 27.00 -6.81
N LEU A 144 5.36 26.46 -7.66
CA LEU A 144 5.72 26.02 -9.02
C LEU A 144 6.28 27.18 -9.86
N LYS A 145 5.66 28.35 -9.78
CA LYS A 145 6.09 29.55 -10.50
C LYS A 145 7.48 30.01 -10.05
N ARG A 146 7.78 29.98 -8.73
CA ARG A 146 9.08 30.32 -8.18
C ARG A 146 10.13 29.27 -8.54
N LEU A 147 9.79 28.00 -8.47
CA LEU A 147 10.64 26.88 -8.89
C LEU A 147 11.12 27.07 -10.32
N VAL A 148 10.18 27.31 -11.25
CA VAL A 148 10.52 27.49 -12.67
C VAL A 148 11.48 28.67 -12.88
N LYS A 149 11.24 29.82 -12.23
CA LYS A 149 12.12 30.98 -12.27
C LYS A 149 13.52 30.64 -11.71
N TRP A 150 13.57 29.87 -10.62
CA TRP A 150 14.81 29.51 -9.96
C TRP A 150 15.63 28.54 -10.82
N TYR A 151 14.97 27.56 -11.51
CA TYR A 151 15.59 26.64 -12.44
C TYR A 151 16.08 27.36 -13.71
N ALA A 152 15.26 28.27 -14.27
CA ALA A 152 15.62 29.05 -15.44
C ALA A 152 16.92 29.86 -15.25
N ARG A 153 17.13 30.45 -14.06
CA ARG A 153 18.40 31.13 -13.73
C ARG A 153 19.63 30.20 -13.74
N ARG A 154 19.41 28.89 -13.75
CA ARG A 154 20.46 27.84 -13.81
C ARG A 154 20.51 27.11 -15.15
N GLY A 155 19.80 27.62 -16.15
CA GLY A 155 19.72 27.01 -17.46
C GLY A 155 18.93 25.71 -17.51
N ILE A 156 18.13 25.42 -16.45
CA ILE A 156 17.31 24.20 -16.35
C ILE A 156 15.88 24.53 -16.72
N LYS A 157 15.30 23.76 -17.64
CA LYS A 157 13.89 23.80 -18.01
C LYS A 157 13.15 22.62 -17.36
N ALA A 158 12.19 22.89 -16.49
CA ALA A 158 11.34 21.84 -15.95
C ALA A 158 10.33 21.36 -16.99
N GLU A 159 10.36 20.08 -17.34
CA GLU A 159 9.50 19.46 -18.34
C GLU A 159 8.35 18.67 -17.71
N CYS A 160 8.61 18.01 -16.61
CA CYS A 160 7.65 17.19 -15.90
C CYS A 160 7.77 17.42 -14.39
N VAL A 161 6.64 17.72 -13.75
CA VAL A 161 6.51 17.77 -12.30
C VAL A 161 5.70 16.56 -11.83
N GLN A 162 6.30 15.77 -10.94
CA GLN A 162 5.67 14.60 -10.34
C GLN A 162 5.30 14.89 -8.89
N THR A 163 4.02 14.71 -8.54
CA THR A 163 3.49 14.94 -7.19
C THR A 163 2.78 13.69 -6.68
N ASP A 164 2.48 13.67 -5.41
CA ASP A 164 1.47 12.78 -4.87
C ASP A 164 0.05 13.23 -5.29
N ASN A 165 -0.98 12.62 -4.67
CA ASN A 165 -2.37 12.94 -4.95
C ASN A 165 -2.96 13.89 -3.90
N GLY A 166 -2.15 14.75 -3.29
CA GLY A 166 -2.59 15.76 -2.33
C GLY A 166 -3.60 16.75 -2.95
N PHE A 167 -4.53 17.24 -2.14
CA PHE A 167 -5.59 18.17 -2.58
C PHE A 167 -5.02 19.50 -3.09
N GLU A 168 -3.84 19.87 -2.67
CA GLU A 168 -3.11 21.05 -3.14
C GLU A 168 -2.65 20.92 -4.59
N PHE A 169 -2.48 19.72 -5.09
CA PHE A 169 -2.00 19.43 -6.45
C PHE A 169 -3.12 18.99 -7.39
N THR A 170 -4.10 18.22 -6.90
CA THR A 170 -5.12 17.62 -7.77
C THR A 170 -6.46 17.41 -7.08
N ASN A 171 -7.55 17.49 -7.85
CA ASN A 171 -8.90 17.18 -7.39
C ASN A 171 -9.29 15.71 -7.62
N ARG A 172 -8.36 14.84 -7.97
CA ARG A 172 -8.63 13.45 -8.37
C ARG A 172 -9.46 12.66 -7.35
N PHE A 173 -9.29 12.93 -6.06
CA PHE A 173 -10.02 12.28 -4.97
C PHE A 173 -11.02 13.20 -4.28
N SER A 174 -11.31 14.36 -4.87
CA SER A 174 -12.34 15.23 -4.33
C SER A 174 -13.72 14.56 -4.55
N GLY A 175 -14.59 14.63 -3.54
CA GLY A 175 -15.97 14.17 -3.66
C GLY A 175 -16.85 15.00 -4.62
N SER A 176 -16.28 16.03 -5.24
CA SER A 176 -16.98 16.89 -6.22
C SER A 176 -17.14 16.16 -7.55
N LYS A 177 -18.38 16.11 -8.06
CA LYS A 177 -18.69 15.62 -9.39
C LYS A 177 -18.09 16.50 -10.52
N ARG A 178 -17.65 17.72 -10.19
CA ARG A 178 -17.03 18.65 -11.15
C ARG A 178 -15.53 18.34 -11.19
N ASN A 179 -15.10 17.68 -12.24
CA ASN A 179 -13.69 17.37 -12.48
C ASN A 179 -12.93 18.62 -13.01
N LEU A 180 -12.91 19.69 -12.20
CA LEU A 180 -12.23 20.94 -12.56
C LEU A 180 -10.75 20.85 -12.18
N PRO A 181 -9.84 21.32 -13.05
CA PRO A 181 -8.42 21.35 -12.72
C PRO A 181 -8.15 22.34 -11.57
N THR A 182 -7.21 21.98 -10.69
CA THR A 182 -6.72 22.85 -9.61
C THR A 182 -5.94 24.06 -10.18
N LEU A 183 -5.66 25.05 -9.34
CA LEU A 183 -4.78 26.16 -9.75
C LEU A 183 -3.37 25.66 -10.08
N PHE A 184 -2.88 24.65 -9.36
CA PHE A 184 -1.60 24.03 -9.67
C PHE A 184 -1.59 23.42 -11.07
N GLU A 185 -2.61 22.62 -11.41
CA GLU A 185 -2.74 21.99 -12.73
C GLU A 185 -2.86 23.03 -13.86
N LYS A 186 -3.64 24.10 -13.63
CA LYS A 186 -3.74 25.22 -14.58
C LYS A 186 -2.39 25.91 -14.77
N LYS A 187 -1.66 26.16 -13.67
CA LYS A 187 -0.35 26.81 -13.73
C LYS A 187 0.70 25.92 -14.40
N ALA A 188 0.68 24.62 -14.16
CA ALA A 188 1.53 23.66 -14.86
C ALA A 188 1.27 23.68 -16.39
N ALA A 189 0.01 23.71 -16.79
CA ALA A 189 -0.37 23.81 -18.20
C ALA A 189 0.07 25.14 -18.85
N GLU A 190 -0.12 26.29 -18.18
CA GLU A 190 0.35 27.60 -18.65
C GLU A 190 1.87 27.64 -18.85
N LEU A 191 2.62 26.93 -18.01
CA LEU A 191 4.09 26.84 -18.08
C LEU A 191 4.58 25.75 -19.02
N ASN A 192 3.67 25.05 -19.72
CA ASN A 192 3.98 23.88 -20.55
C ASN A 192 4.76 22.77 -19.82
N ILE A 193 4.39 22.54 -18.55
CA ILE A 193 4.98 21.49 -17.70
C ILE A 193 3.99 20.35 -17.59
N ARG A 194 4.42 19.13 -17.90
CA ARG A 194 3.61 17.94 -17.73
C ARG A 194 3.44 17.62 -16.24
N HIS A 195 2.20 17.56 -15.76
CA HIS A 195 1.92 17.10 -14.40
C HIS A 195 1.71 15.59 -14.37
N LYS A 196 2.51 14.89 -13.57
CA LYS A 196 2.47 13.44 -13.39
C LYS A 196 2.09 13.12 -11.95
N LEU A 197 0.95 12.45 -11.77
CA LEU A 197 0.50 11.98 -10.46
C LEU A 197 1.10 10.62 -10.12
N ASN A 198 1.49 10.43 -8.88
CA ASN A 198 1.88 9.14 -8.34
C ASN A 198 0.70 8.17 -8.37
N ARG A 199 0.99 6.87 -8.44
CA ARG A 199 -0.05 5.86 -8.23
C ARG A 199 -0.54 5.96 -6.79
N PRO A 200 -1.86 5.89 -6.55
CA PRO A 200 -2.40 5.83 -5.19
C PRO A 200 -1.74 4.73 -4.38
N TYR A 201 -1.54 4.96 -3.10
CA TYR A 201 -0.95 4.02 -2.14
C TYR A 201 0.44 3.49 -2.53
N THR A 202 1.21 4.29 -3.27
CA THR A 202 2.57 3.90 -3.69
C THR A 202 3.61 4.95 -3.25
N PRO A 203 3.94 5.04 -1.94
CA PRO A 203 4.84 6.08 -1.40
C PRO A 203 6.25 6.03 -2.00
N ARG A 204 6.67 4.88 -2.53
CA ARG A 204 7.98 4.72 -3.20
C ARG A 204 8.20 5.67 -4.38
N HIS A 205 7.14 6.22 -4.97
CA HIS A 205 7.27 7.12 -6.11
C HIS A 205 7.78 8.52 -5.72
N ASN A 206 7.66 8.92 -4.44
CA ASN A 206 8.24 10.17 -3.89
C ASN A 206 9.50 9.94 -3.04
N GLY A 207 10.10 8.78 -3.12
CA GLY A 207 11.20 8.40 -2.24
C GLY A 207 12.52 9.16 -2.44
N LYS A 208 12.56 10.16 -3.32
CA LYS A 208 13.74 10.99 -3.56
C LYS A 208 13.68 12.37 -2.92
N VAL A 209 12.50 12.81 -2.51
CA VAL A 209 12.24 14.11 -1.85
C VAL A 209 12.54 14.07 -0.36
#